data_6118663bd46c78346683738cecc16f90
#
_entry.id   6118663bd46c78346683738cecc16f90
#
_cell.length_a   1.000
_cell.length_b   1.000
_cell.length_c   1.000
_cell.angle_alpha   90.00
_cell.angle_beta   90.00
_cell.angle_gamma   90.00
#
_symmetry.space_group_name_H-M   'P 1'
#
loop_
_entity.id
_entity.type
_entity.pdbx_description
1 polymer ?
#
loop_
_entity_poly.entity_id
_entity_poly.type
_entity_poly.pdbx_seq_one_letter_code
_entity_poly.pdbx_strand_id
1 'polypeptide(L)'
;GEKESVCYVDGDVSEWKEEDKIISGDTELSVKYDEKFIYFLVKKEDINIDEDVLYIPFDITPKSGSSYCENMNLKFERAVDFLMVIDGKDNSRVLVQERYDALRSTYSTILYRHNTYQKERMPDQSSPKFVEINLLLEKIKFEDRFIGENFIMEMQGQGNEEILENWGKPITFETGRLTYGNANPNSENFNSIADFIACGEYIEIRLPWQLLNFADPSRMTIHDDYYNGNYGVDYISIDEMYVGIAETESDDRIPLYAKELKGWGNDVTYHERLKSSYYVMQSMWREKDEG
;
A
#
# COMPACT_ATOMS: atom_id res chain seq x y z
N GLY A 1 22.58 17.96 -6.88
CA GLY A 1 23.09 16.66 -6.46
C GLY A 1 21.98 15.87 -5.81
N GLU A 2 21.87 14.59 -6.10
CA GLU A 2 20.93 13.74 -5.37
C GLU A 2 21.29 13.78 -3.89
N LYS A 3 20.30 14.03 -3.04
CA LYS A 3 20.48 13.86 -1.60
C LYS A 3 20.66 12.37 -1.32
N GLU A 4 21.63 12.04 -0.49
CA GLU A 4 21.83 10.66 -0.02
C GLU A 4 20.58 10.19 0.72
N SER A 5 20.23 8.93 0.56
CA SER A 5 19.17 8.31 1.35
C SER A 5 19.55 8.34 2.83
N VAL A 6 18.56 8.57 3.71
CA VAL A 6 18.78 8.52 5.16
C VAL A 6 18.98 7.10 5.68
N CYS A 7 18.67 6.11 4.85
CA CYS A 7 18.75 4.68 5.17
C CYS A 7 18.86 3.85 3.90
N TYR A 8 19.59 2.76 4.00
CA TYR A 8 19.55 1.66 3.03
C TYR A 8 18.95 0.42 3.71
N VAL A 9 18.06 -0.27 3.00
CA VAL A 9 17.53 -1.56 3.46
C VAL A 9 18.56 -2.62 3.07
N ASP A 10 19.47 -2.94 3.98
CA ASP A 10 20.64 -3.80 3.71
C ASP A 10 21.02 -4.73 4.89
N GLY A 11 20.32 -4.60 6.02
CA GLY A 11 20.61 -5.36 7.24
C GLY A 11 21.59 -4.68 8.19
N ASP A 12 22.22 -3.58 7.79
CA ASP A 12 23.02 -2.73 8.69
C ASP A 12 22.10 -1.72 9.38
N VAL A 13 21.89 -1.89 10.66
CA VAL A 13 20.98 -1.05 11.46
C VAL A 13 21.68 0.14 12.12
N SER A 14 22.96 0.39 11.85
CA SER A 14 23.74 1.48 12.42
C SER A 14 23.22 2.88 12.05
N GLU A 15 22.46 2.99 11.00
CA GLU A 15 21.82 4.22 10.53
C GLU A 15 20.60 4.62 11.38
N TRP A 16 20.08 3.69 12.20
CA TRP A 16 18.92 3.91 13.05
C TRP A 16 19.31 4.46 14.40
N LYS A 17 18.50 5.39 14.91
CA LYS A 17 18.72 6.08 16.17
C LYS A 17 17.59 5.78 17.15
N GLU A 18 17.86 6.00 18.44
CA GLU A 18 16.85 5.83 19.49
C GLU A 18 15.63 6.75 19.29
N GLU A 19 15.85 7.94 18.75
CA GLU A 19 14.79 8.92 18.46
C GLU A 19 13.81 8.46 17.35
N ASP A 20 14.21 7.48 16.53
CA ASP A 20 13.37 6.92 15.48
C ASP A 20 12.33 5.92 16.02
N LYS A 21 12.56 5.44 17.26
CA LYS A 21 11.70 4.45 17.90
C LYS A 21 10.38 5.05 18.32
N ILE A 22 9.28 4.43 17.89
CA ILE A 22 7.92 4.81 18.27
C ILE A 22 7.22 3.77 19.13
N ILE A 23 7.65 2.51 19.08
CA ILE A 23 7.11 1.43 19.91
C ILE A 23 8.27 0.72 20.62
N SER A 24 8.16 0.63 21.94
CA SER A 24 9.08 -0.10 22.81
C SER A 24 8.38 -1.31 23.42
N GLY A 25 9.14 -2.35 23.73
CA GLY A 25 8.65 -3.58 24.33
C GLY A 25 9.43 -4.79 23.81
N ASP A 26 8.81 -5.97 23.86
CA ASP A 26 9.40 -7.21 23.34
C ASP A 26 9.59 -7.14 21.82
N THR A 27 8.69 -6.44 21.14
CA THR A 27 8.82 -6.06 19.74
C THR A 27 8.91 -4.55 19.66
N GLU A 28 9.98 -4.04 19.07
CA GLU A 28 10.20 -2.62 18.87
C GLU A 28 9.96 -2.22 17.42
N LEU A 29 9.41 -1.03 17.21
CA LEU A 29 9.25 -0.44 15.90
C LEU A 29 9.83 0.96 15.87
N SER A 30 10.70 1.20 14.90
CA SER A 30 11.24 2.52 14.57
C SER A 30 10.76 2.95 13.19
N VAL A 31 10.53 4.24 13.00
CA VAL A 31 10.04 4.82 11.74
C VAL A 31 10.83 6.08 11.43
N LYS A 32 11.34 6.18 10.22
CA LYS A 32 11.92 7.41 9.66
C LYS A 32 11.59 7.52 8.19
N TYR A 33 11.90 8.63 7.57
CA TYR A 33 11.56 8.85 6.17
C TYR A 33 12.53 9.83 5.49
N ASP A 34 12.56 9.77 4.17
CA ASP A 34 13.19 10.75 3.30
C ASP A 34 12.23 11.15 2.14
N GLU A 35 12.75 11.80 1.14
CA GLU A 35 11.96 12.26 0.00
C GLU A 35 11.36 11.11 -0.85
N LYS A 36 11.93 9.91 -0.77
CA LYS A 36 11.56 8.75 -1.60
C LYS A 36 10.73 7.72 -0.86
N PHE A 37 11.07 7.46 0.40
CA PHE A 37 10.53 6.32 1.14
C PHE A 37 10.21 6.66 2.60
N ILE A 38 9.29 5.88 3.14
CA ILE A 38 9.15 5.67 4.58
C ILE A 38 9.86 4.36 4.91
N TYR A 39 10.67 4.39 5.97
CA TYR A 39 11.45 3.25 6.45
C TYR A 39 10.95 2.79 7.80
N PHE A 40 10.96 1.48 8.00
CA PHE A 40 10.57 0.82 9.23
C PHE A 40 11.66 -0.14 9.68
N LEU A 41 11.96 -0.15 10.97
CA LEU A 41 12.82 -1.13 11.58
C LEU A 41 12.03 -1.88 12.65
N VAL A 42 11.86 -3.16 12.45
CA VAL A 42 11.36 -4.07 13.48
C VAL A 42 12.53 -4.72 14.19
N LYS A 43 12.51 -4.69 15.51
CA LYS A 43 13.43 -5.46 16.34
C LYS A 43 12.65 -6.41 17.23
N LYS A 44 12.96 -7.68 17.14
CA LYS A 44 12.39 -8.73 17.98
C LYS A 44 13.43 -9.83 18.20
N GLU A 45 13.67 -10.19 19.46
CA GLU A 45 14.53 -11.31 19.81
C GLU A 45 13.97 -12.60 19.17
N ASP A 46 14.86 -13.44 18.64
CA ASP A 46 14.52 -14.73 18.00
C ASP A 46 13.55 -14.62 16.80
N ILE A 47 13.44 -13.48 16.15
CA ILE A 47 12.61 -13.34 14.95
C ILE A 47 13.10 -14.25 13.83
N ASN A 48 12.18 -14.97 13.21
CA ASN A 48 12.44 -15.83 12.06
C ASN A 48 11.51 -15.44 10.90
N ILE A 49 12.08 -14.85 9.86
CA ILE A 49 11.32 -14.37 8.69
C ILE A 49 10.58 -15.50 7.96
N ASP A 50 11.05 -16.72 8.06
CA ASP A 50 10.45 -17.88 7.40
C ASP A 50 9.29 -18.51 8.19
N GLU A 51 9.14 -18.19 9.47
CA GLU A 51 8.15 -18.79 10.37
C GLU A 51 7.19 -17.78 11.00
N ASP A 52 7.71 -16.58 11.33
CA ASP A 52 6.93 -15.54 12.02
C ASP A 52 6.12 -14.70 11.04
N VAL A 53 4.92 -14.33 11.46
CA VAL A 53 4.08 -13.36 10.73
C VAL A 53 3.94 -12.11 11.57
N LEU A 54 4.19 -10.95 10.96
CA LEU A 54 4.04 -9.64 11.59
C LEU A 54 2.96 -8.85 10.86
N TYR A 55 2.14 -8.14 11.65
CA TYR A 55 1.12 -7.23 11.17
C TYR A 55 1.46 -5.81 11.60
N ILE A 56 1.57 -4.90 10.64
CA ILE A 56 1.87 -3.50 10.88
C ILE A 56 0.74 -2.65 10.30
N PRO A 57 -0.26 -2.29 11.11
CA PRO A 57 -1.38 -1.45 10.71
C PRO A 57 -0.99 0.02 10.65
N PHE A 58 -1.59 0.76 9.70
CA PHE A 58 -1.45 2.21 9.52
C PHE A 58 -2.81 2.89 9.55
N ASP A 59 -2.93 3.94 10.33
CA ASP A 59 -4.00 4.93 10.25
C ASP A 59 -3.40 6.23 9.71
N ILE A 60 -3.74 6.55 8.47
CA ILE A 60 -3.20 7.69 7.72
C ILE A 60 -4.28 8.70 7.40
N THR A 61 -5.44 8.22 6.95
CA THR A 61 -6.55 9.09 6.54
C THR A 61 -7.46 9.41 7.73
N PRO A 62 -7.61 10.68 8.12
CA PRO A 62 -8.28 11.05 9.38
C PRO A 62 -9.75 10.66 9.50
N LYS A 63 -10.44 10.43 8.38
CA LYS A 63 -11.90 10.24 8.37
C LYS A 63 -12.36 8.83 8.04
N SER A 64 -11.46 7.96 7.64
CA SER A 64 -11.78 6.60 7.19
C SER A 64 -10.97 5.54 7.89
N GLY A 65 -11.14 4.34 7.47
CA GLY A 65 -10.46 3.18 7.99
C GLY A 65 -11.37 2.28 8.82
N SER A 66 -10.89 1.12 9.16
CA SER A 66 -11.60 0.13 9.95
C SER A 66 -10.85 -0.21 11.23
N SER A 67 -11.59 -0.32 12.32
CA SER A 67 -11.06 -0.85 13.59
C SER A 67 -10.99 -2.37 13.64
N TYR A 68 -11.35 -3.04 12.55
CA TYR A 68 -11.33 -4.48 12.42
C TYR A 68 -10.93 -4.92 11.01
N CYS A 69 -10.04 -5.93 10.93
CA CYS A 69 -9.70 -6.63 9.70
C CYS A 69 -10.30 -8.04 9.75
N GLU A 70 -11.35 -8.29 8.96
CA GLU A 70 -12.05 -9.57 9.00
C GLU A 70 -11.22 -10.73 8.44
N ASN A 71 -10.40 -10.47 7.40
CA ASN A 71 -9.59 -11.50 6.75
C ASN A 71 -8.59 -12.16 7.70
N MET A 72 -8.08 -11.40 8.67
CA MET A 72 -7.01 -11.83 9.58
C MET A 72 -7.45 -11.83 11.04
N ASN A 73 -8.73 -11.52 11.30
CA ASN A 73 -9.29 -11.42 12.64
C ASN A 73 -8.46 -10.53 13.57
N LEU A 74 -8.10 -9.34 13.09
CA LEU A 74 -7.34 -8.34 13.84
C LEU A 74 -8.24 -7.20 14.25
N LYS A 75 -8.09 -6.75 15.49
CA LYS A 75 -8.78 -5.58 16.05
C LYS A 75 -7.76 -4.48 16.30
N PHE A 76 -8.14 -3.24 16.03
CA PHE A 76 -7.28 -2.07 16.17
C PHE A 76 -7.89 -1.05 17.13
N GLU A 77 -7.06 -0.32 17.85
CA GLU A 77 -7.52 0.81 18.67
C GLU A 77 -7.94 2.02 17.82
N ARG A 78 -7.48 2.07 16.58
CA ARG A 78 -7.77 3.16 15.64
C ARG A 78 -8.38 2.61 14.34
N ALA A 79 -8.91 3.51 13.53
CA ALA A 79 -9.41 3.19 12.19
C ALA A 79 -8.23 3.05 11.22
N VAL A 80 -7.94 1.83 10.79
CA VAL A 80 -6.80 1.47 9.96
C VAL A 80 -7.14 1.54 8.49
N ASP A 81 -6.25 2.15 7.69
CA ASP A 81 -6.39 2.28 6.24
C ASP A 81 -5.56 1.27 5.48
N PHE A 82 -4.36 0.97 5.96
CA PHE A 82 -3.41 0.04 5.36
C PHE A 82 -2.91 -0.97 6.39
N LEU A 83 -2.65 -2.17 5.93
CA LEU A 83 -2.08 -3.23 6.76
C LEU A 83 -0.90 -3.87 6.03
N MET A 84 0.32 -3.65 6.53
CA MET A 84 1.48 -4.38 6.05
C MET A 84 1.56 -5.73 6.77
N VAL A 85 1.68 -6.79 5.97
CA VAL A 85 1.82 -8.15 6.44
C VAL A 85 3.20 -8.65 6.03
N ILE A 86 4.05 -8.94 7.00
CA ILE A 86 5.32 -9.60 6.78
C ILE A 86 5.11 -11.09 7.02
N ASP A 87 5.11 -11.87 5.95
CA ASP A 87 4.80 -13.29 5.92
C ASP A 87 5.77 -14.00 4.99
N GLY A 88 6.99 -14.22 5.47
CA GLY A 88 8.06 -14.79 4.67
C GLY A 88 8.59 -13.87 3.56
N LYS A 89 9.57 -14.38 2.81
CA LYS A 89 10.24 -13.62 1.74
C LYS A 89 9.37 -13.42 0.50
N ASP A 90 8.43 -14.32 0.26
CA ASP A 90 7.66 -14.38 -1.00
C ASP A 90 6.19 -14.00 -0.86
N ASN A 91 5.68 -13.83 0.35
CA ASN A 91 4.26 -13.58 0.60
C ASN A 91 3.98 -12.29 1.40
N SER A 92 4.98 -11.46 1.61
CA SER A 92 4.83 -10.18 2.31
C SER A 92 4.24 -9.11 1.41
N ARG A 93 3.33 -8.31 1.94
CA ARG A 93 2.60 -7.29 1.19
C ARG A 93 1.99 -6.22 2.06
N VAL A 94 1.61 -5.13 1.43
CA VAL A 94 0.72 -4.12 2.00
C VAL A 94 -0.68 -4.33 1.44
N LEU A 95 -1.65 -4.44 2.34
CA LEU A 95 -3.08 -4.48 2.03
C LEU A 95 -3.68 -3.10 2.27
N VAL A 96 -4.78 -2.81 1.59
CA VAL A 96 -5.55 -1.58 1.77
C VAL A 96 -6.98 -1.90 2.15
N GLN A 97 -7.56 -1.08 3.02
CA GLN A 97 -8.98 -1.16 3.32
C GLN A 97 -9.79 -0.94 2.02
N GLU A 98 -10.79 -1.77 1.77
CA GLU A 98 -11.41 -1.85 0.42
C GLU A 98 -12.04 -0.55 -0.07
N ARG A 99 -12.31 0.42 0.81
CA ARG A 99 -12.76 1.76 0.44
C ARG A 99 -11.75 2.47 -0.47
N TYR A 100 -10.46 2.19 -0.29
CA TYR A 100 -9.36 2.76 -1.05
C TYR A 100 -8.80 1.82 -2.12
N ASP A 101 -9.56 0.80 -2.52
CA ASP A 101 -9.19 -0.06 -3.64
C ASP A 101 -9.22 0.74 -4.95
N ALA A 102 -8.03 1.11 -5.42
CA ALA A 102 -7.85 1.89 -6.64
C ALA A 102 -8.36 1.15 -7.88
N LEU A 103 -8.28 -0.17 -7.92
CA LEU A 103 -8.80 -0.98 -9.02
C LEU A 103 -10.32 -0.85 -9.10
N ARG A 104 -11.01 -1.01 -7.98
CA ARG A 104 -12.46 -0.85 -7.88
C ARG A 104 -12.92 0.56 -8.26
N SER A 105 -12.21 1.56 -7.78
CA SER A 105 -12.47 2.96 -8.12
C SER A 105 -12.30 3.23 -9.61
N THR A 106 -11.24 2.68 -10.22
CA THR A 106 -10.97 2.79 -11.65
C THR A 106 -12.09 2.14 -12.47
N TYR A 107 -12.54 0.95 -12.10
CA TYR A 107 -13.66 0.30 -12.77
C TYR A 107 -14.94 1.10 -12.64
N SER A 108 -15.26 1.58 -11.46
CA SER A 108 -16.44 2.41 -11.24
C SER A 108 -16.41 3.65 -12.12
N THR A 109 -15.27 4.29 -12.27
CA THR A 109 -15.12 5.50 -13.11
C THR A 109 -15.24 5.19 -14.60
N ILE A 110 -14.60 4.13 -15.08
CA ILE A 110 -14.60 3.76 -16.51
C ILE A 110 -15.98 3.28 -16.95
N LEU A 111 -16.61 2.43 -16.15
CA LEU A 111 -17.86 1.77 -16.53
C LEU A 111 -19.08 2.66 -16.41
N TYR A 112 -19.07 3.56 -15.43
CA TYR A 112 -20.29 4.26 -15.09
C TYR A 112 -20.30 5.75 -15.39
N ARG A 113 -19.19 6.36 -15.70
CA ARG A 113 -19.05 7.78 -16.09
C ARG A 113 -19.89 8.79 -15.27
N HIS A 114 -20.49 8.34 -14.18
CA HIS A 114 -21.41 9.12 -13.35
C HIS A 114 -21.01 9.07 -11.88
N ASN A 115 -20.69 10.23 -11.32
CA ASN A 115 -20.28 10.38 -9.91
C ASN A 115 -21.33 9.83 -8.92
N THR A 116 -22.61 9.94 -9.21
CA THR A 116 -23.71 9.45 -8.37
C THR A 116 -23.65 7.93 -8.21
N TYR A 117 -23.45 7.23 -9.32
CA TYR A 117 -23.38 5.77 -9.31
C TYR A 117 -22.15 5.25 -8.57
N GLN A 118 -21.02 5.90 -8.76
CA GLN A 118 -19.78 5.60 -8.06
C GLN A 118 -19.95 5.72 -6.54
N LYS A 119 -20.60 6.78 -6.09
CA LYS A 119 -20.87 7.03 -4.67
C LYS A 119 -21.73 5.92 -4.03
N GLU A 120 -22.74 5.43 -4.75
CA GLU A 120 -23.64 4.39 -4.26
C GLU A 120 -22.99 2.99 -4.21
N ARG A 121 -21.92 2.78 -4.99
CA ARG A 121 -21.23 1.49 -5.13
C ARG A 121 -19.91 1.39 -4.38
N MET A 122 -19.43 2.49 -3.83
CA MET A 122 -18.23 2.44 -3.00
C MET A 122 -18.51 1.68 -1.70
N PRO A 123 -17.56 0.86 -1.23
CA PRO A 123 -17.66 0.22 0.06
C PRO A 123 -17.87 1.22 1.19
N ASP A 124 -18.41 0.75 2.30
CA ASP A 124 -18.50 1.53 3.53
C ASP A 124 -17.13 2.06 3.94
N GLN A 125 -17.10 3.27 4.50
CA GLN A 125 -15.89 3.93 4.97
C GLN A 125 -15.18 3.15 6.08
N SER A 126 -15.91 2.33 6.80
CA SER A 126 -15.44 1.48 7.89
C SER A 126 -15.45 -0.01 7.53
N SER A 127 -15.55 -0.35 6.26
CA SER A 127 -15.52 -1.75 5.81
C SER A 127 -14.36 -2.53 6.42
N PRO A 128 -14.61 -3.70 7.02
CA PRO A 128 -13.56 -4.49 7.65
C PRO A 128 -12.73 -5.32 6.67
N LYS A 129 -12.99 -5.20 5.38
CA LYS A 129 -12.26 -5.91 4.33
C LYS A 129 -10.99 -5.17 3.96
N PHE A 130 -9.89 -5.91 3.94
CA PHE A 130 -8.59 -5.46 3.45
C PHE A 130 -8.22 -6.28 2.22
N VAL A 131 -7.84 -5.59 1.16
CA VAL A 131 -7.60 -6.19 -0.16
C VAL A 131 -6.20 -5.88 -0.65
N GLU A 132 -5.72 -6.65 -1.62
CA GLU A 132 -4.45 -6.41 -2.30
C GLU A 132 -4.50 -5.08 -3.07
N ILE A 133 -3.37 -4.39 -3.11
CA ILE A 133 -3.22 -3.17 -3.91
C ILE A 133 -2.79 -3.57 -5.31
N ASN A 134 -3.69 -3.39 -6.28
CA ASN A 134 -3.47 -3.78 -7.66
C ASN A 134 -3.46 -2.58 -8.62
N LEU A 135 -2.57 -2.66 -9.60
CA LEU A 135 -2.54 -1.79 -10.77
C LEU A 135 -3.17 -2.53 -11.96
N LEU A 136 -4.03 -1.84 -12.69
CA LEU A 136 -4.59 -2.35 -13.94
C LEU A 136 -3.57 -2.22 -15.06
N LEU A 137 -3.10 -3.35 -15.62
CA LEU A 137 -2.15 -3.38 -16.72
C LEU A 137 -2.85 -3.36 -18.08
N GLU A 138 -3.93 -4.10 -18.21
CA GLU A 138 -4.70 -4.17 -19.45
C GLU A 138 -6.17 -3.93 -19.15
N LYS A 139 -6.74 -2.94 -19.83
CA LYS A 139 -8.17 -2.71 -19.79
C LYS A 139 -8.87 -3.93 -20.38
N ILE A 140 -9.98 -4.33 -19.77
CA ILE A 140 -10.87 -5.29 -20.39
C ILE A 140 -11.16 -4.76 -21.80
N LYS A 141 -10.81 -5.53 -22.82
CA LYS A 141 -11.25 -5.23 -24.19
C LYS A 141 -12.76 -5.45 -24.21
N PHE A 142 -13.49 -4.38 -23.97
CA PHE A 142 -14.86 -4.34 -24.42
C PHE A 142 -14.76 -4.32 -25.94
N GLU A 143 -14.93 -5.47 -26.59
CA GLU A 143 -15.27 -5.46 -28.01
C GLU A 143 -16.37 -4.42 -28.17
N ASP A 144 -16.40 -3.68 -29.26
CA ASP A 144 -17.29 -2.54 -29.56
C ASP A 144 -18.79 -2.75 -29.28
N ARG A 145 -19.14 -3.79 -28.60
CA ARG A 145 -20.46 -4.19 -28.20
C ARG A 145 -20.78 -3.69 -26.79
N PHE A 146 -21.21 -2.43 -26.76
CA PHE A 146 -22.20 -2.00 -25.81
C PHE A 146 -21.87 -2.17 -24.33
N ILE A 147 -21.37 -1.11 -23.77
CA ILE A 147 -21.82 -0.72 -22.44
C ILE A 147 -23.26 -0.22 -22.60
N GLY A 148 -24.20 -1.15 -22.81
CA GLY A 148 -25.61 -0.86 -22.90
C GLY A 148 -26.25 -0.85 -21.52
N GLU A 149 -27.48 -0.35 -21.44
CA GLU A 149 -28.28 -0.34 -20.21
C GLU A 149 -28.38 -1.74 -19.57
N ASN A 150 -28.37 -2.80 -20.36
CA ASN A 150 -28.39 -4.18 -19.86
C ASN A 150 -27.12 -4.58 -19.11
N PHE A 151 -25.95 -4.13 -19.54
CA PHE A 151 -24.70 -4.35 -18.84
C PHE A 151 -24.68 -3.64 -17.48
N ILE A 152 -25.21 -2.42 -17.43
CA ILE A 152 -25.35 -1.66 -16.19
C ILE A 152 -26.30 -2.37 -15.22
N MET A 153 -27.40 -2.94 -15.72
CA MET A 153 -28.37 -3.69 -14.91
C MET A 153 -27.79 -5.02 -14.41
N GLU A 154 -27.07 -5.74 -15.24
CA GLU A 154 -26.38 -6.98 -14.82
C GLU A 154 -25.34 -6.69 -13.75
N MET A 155 -24.55 -5.63 -13.93
CA MET A 155 -23.58 -5.19 -12.94
C MET A 155 -24.22 -4.73 -11.63
N GLN A 156 -25.46 -4.24 -11.66
CA GLN A 156 -26.20 -3.83 -10.46
C GLN A 156 -26.65 -5.02 -9.62
N GLY A 157 -26.85 -6.16 -10.22
CA GLY A 157 -27.35 -7.37 -9.55
C GLY A 157 -26.29 -8.37 -9.13
N GLN A 158 -25.08 -8.26 -9.66
CA GLN A 158 -24.00 -9.25 -9.49
C GLN A 158 -22.86 -8.72 -8.62
N GLY A 159 -22.21 -9.62 -7.88
CA GLY A 159 -20.94 -9.34 -7.23
C GLY A 159 -19.81 -9.13 -8.24
N ASN A 160 -18.75 -8.46 -7.84
CA ASN A 160 -17.60 -8.18 -8.72
C ASN A 160 -16.98 -9.45 -9.32
N GLU A 161 -17.04 -10.56 -8.59
CA GLU A 161 -16.48 -11.86 -9.05
C GLU A 161 -17.25 -12.43 -10.24
N GLU A 162 -18.58 -12.40 -10.22
CA GLU A 162 -19.42 -12.86 -11.35
C GLU A 162 -19.22 -12.01 -12.61
N ILE A 163 -19.00 -10.71 -12.43
CA ILE A 163 -18.71 -9.80 -13.53
C ILE A 163 -17.39 -10.18 -14.21
N LEU A 164 -16.37 -10.43 -13.40
CA LEU A 164 -15.04 -10.80 -13.88
C LEU A 164 -15.02 -12.16 -14.55
N GLU A 165 -15.87 -13.10 -14.14
CA GLU A 165 -16.04 -14.39 -14.82
C GLU A 165 -16.72 -14.28 -16.18
N ASN A 166 -17.73 -13.43 -16.30
CA ASN A 166 -18.52 -13.28 -17.52
C ASN A 166 -17.85 -12.41 -18.59
N TRP A 167 -16.99 -11.47 -18.19
CA TRP A 167 -16.38 -10.44 -19.07
C TRP A 167 -14.87 -10.58 -19.25
N GLY A 168 -14.28 -11.61 -18.65
CA GLY A 168 -12.84 -11.80 -18.62
C GLY A 168 -12.17 -11.07 -17.45
N LYS A 169 -11.14 -11.70 -16.89
CA LYS A 169 -10.38 -11.10 -15.80
C LYS A 169 -9.43 -10.04 -16.35
N PRO A 170 -9.39 -8.85 -15.75
CA PRO A 170 -8.40 -7.85 -16.11
C PRO A 170 -7.00 -8.38 -15.79
N ILE A 171 -6.04 -7.98 -16.59
CA ILE A 171 -4.65 -8.22 -16.24
C ILE A 171 -4.25 -7.16 -15.23
N THR A 172 -3.93 -7.61 -14.02
CA THR A 172 -3.53 -6.74 -12.91
C THR A 172 -2.14 -7.10 -12.42
N PHE A 173 -1.50 -6.15 -11.76
CA PHE A 173 -0.25 -6.35 -11.06
C PHE A 173 -0.38 -5.88 -9.62
N GLU A 174 -0.02 -6.72 -8.66
CA GLU A 174 -0.06 -6.39 -7.24
C GLU A 174 1.12 -5.47 -6.87
N THR A 175 0.84 -4.17 -6.77
CA THR A 175 1.85 -3.17 -6.41
C THR A 175 2.19 -3.14 -4.93
N GLY A 176 1.30 -3.65 -4.09
CA GLY A 176 1.48 -3.77 -2.65
C GLY A 176 2.40 -4.91 -2.22
N ARG A 177 2.74 -5.84 -3.12
CA ARG A 177 3.64 -6.94 -2.83
C ARG A 177 5.05 -6.44 -2.56
N LEU A 178 5.68 -6.98 -1.50
CA LEU A 178 7.02 -6.59 -1.07
C LEU A 178 8.06 -7.56 -1.62
N THR A 179 9.16 -7.01 -2.12
CA THR A 179 10.31 -7.78 -2.63
C THR A 179 11.38 -7.88 -1.57
N TYR A 180 11.79 -9.10 -1.26
CA TYR A 180 12.90 -9.37 -0.35
C TYR A 180 14.24 -9.14 -1.04
N GLY A 181 15.17 -8.49 -0.37
CA GLY A 181 16.52 -8.31 -0.87
C GLY A 181 17.24 -7.13 -0.24
N ASN A 182 18.47 -6.90 -0.74
CA ASN A 182 19.35 -5.83 -0.31
C ASN A 182 19.23 -4.63 -1.27
N ALA A 183 18.85 -3.48 -0.76
CA ALA A 183 18.64 -2.26 -1.54
C ALA A 183 19.82 -1.27 -1.47
N ASN A 184 20.94 -1.65 -0.88
CA ASN A 184 22.14 -0.82 -0.85
C ASN A 184 22.88 -0.91 -2.18
N PRO A 185 23.04 0.20 -2.93
CA PRO A 185 23.71 0.19 -4.22
C PRO A 185 25.20 -0.20 -4.15
N ASN A 186 25.79 -0.15 -2.97
CA ASN A 186 27.17 -0.57 -2.74
C ASN A 186 27.33 -2.05 -2.39
N SER A 187 26.22 -2.77 -2.24
CA SER A 187 26.22 -4.19 -1.93
C SER A 187 26.44 -5.02 -3.18
N GLU A 188 27.21 -6.11 -3.06
CA GLU A 188 27.37 -7.12 -4.12
C GLU A 188 26.04 -7.80 -4.50
N ASN A 189 25.11 -7.86 -3.54
CA ASN A 189 23.77 -8.45 -3.70
C ASN A 189 22.70 -7.39 -3.95
N PHE A 190 23.08 -6.23 -4.49
CA PHE A 190 22.16 -5.13 -4.73
C PHE A 190 20.96 -5.53 -5.59
N ASN A 191 19.77 -5.19 -5.08
CA ASN A 191 18.52 -5.27 -5.80
C ASN A 191 17.74 -3.95 -5.66
N SER A 192 17.67 -3.18 -6.74
CA SER A 192 17.06 -1.85 -6.73
C SER A 192 15.56 -1.86 -6.37
N ILE A 193 14.88 -2.99 -6.55
CA ILE A 193 13.45 -3.16 -6.26
C ILE A 193 13.18 -3.79 -4.89
N ALA A 194 14.21 -4.12 -4.13
CA ALA A 194 14.05 -4.69 -2.80
C ALA A 194 13.32 -3.72 -1.86
N ASP A 195 12.36 -4.25 -1.11
CA ASP A 195 11.55 -3.53 -0.15
C ASP A 195 11.94 -3.83 1.29
N PHE A 196 12.39 -5.05 1.58
CA PHE A 196 12.72 -5.46 2.94
C PHE A 196 13.78 -6.54 2.99
N ILE A 197 14.47 -6.59 4.12
CA ILE A 197 15.48 -7.60 4.44
C ILE A 197 15.43 -7.95 5.93
N ALA A 198 15.69 -9.20 6.25
CA ALA A 198 15.85 -9.68 7.62
C ALA A 198 17.33 -9.96 7.92
N CYS A 199 17.81 -9.51 9.07
CA CYS A 199 19.16 -9.77 9.54
C CYS A 199 19.17 -9.86 11.08
N GLY A 200 19.51 -11.03 11.64
CA GLY A 200 19.52 -11.24 13.09
C GLY A 200 18.15 -10.99 13.71
N GLU A 201 18.08 -10.06 14.67
CA GLU A 201 16.86 -9.65 15.36
C GLU A 201 16.05 -8.60 14.61
N TYR A 202 16.47 -8.20 13.42
CA TYR A 202 15.95 -7.03 12.72
C TYR A 202 15.31 -7.37 11.39
N ILE A 203 14.25 -6.63 11.07
CA ILE A 203 13.70 -6.53 9.73
C ILE A 203 13.67 -5.05 9.35
N GLU A 204 14.37 -4.71 8.29
CA GLU A 204 14.32 -3.38 7.68
C GLU A 204 13.38 -3.38 6.49
N ILE A 205 12.54 -2.36 6.40
CA ILE A 205 11.50 -2.23 5.37
C ILE A 205 11.51 -0.80 4.84
N ARG A 206 11.29 -0.63 3.54
CA ARG A 206 10.97 0.66 2.95
C ARG A 206 9.71 0.58 2.11
N LEU A 207 8.88 1.60 2.19
CA LEU A 207 7.70 1.75 1.35
C LEU A 207 7.77 3.06 0.58
N PRO A 208 7.49 3.09 -0.73
CA PRO A 208 7.34 4.34 -1.45
C PRO A 208 6.10 5.08 -0.92
N TRP A 209 6.18 6.40 -0.84
CA TRP A 209 5.10 7.23 -0.32
C TRP A 209 3.76 6.99 -1.03
N GLN A 210 3.79 6.79 -2.34
CA GLN A 210 2.59 6.58 -3.15
C GLN A 210 1.84 5.30 -2.80
N LEU A 211 2.53 4.30 -2.24
CA LEU A 211 1.88 3.06 -1.81
C LEU A 211 0.91 3.30 -0.65
N LEU A 212 1.18 4.30 0.17
CA LEU A 212 0.37 4.70 1.32
C LEU A 212 -0.55 5.90 1.01
N ASN A 213 -0.94 6.07 -0.23
CA ASN A 213 -1.90 7.09 -0.68
C ASN A 213 -1.40 8.55 -0.62
N PHE A 214 -0.10 8.78 -0.50
CA PHE A 214 0.45 10.13 -0.58
C PHE A 214 0.49 10.62 -2.03
N ALA A 215 -0.13 11.76 -2.27
CA ALA A 215 -0.13 12.43 -3.57
C ALA A 215 1.07 13.36 -3.71
N ASP A 216 1.39 14.09 -2.65
CA ASP A 216 2.54 14.99 -2.56
C ASP A 216 3.19 14.86 -1.16
N PRO A 217 4.18 13.98 -1.02
CA PRO A 217 4.84 13.77 0.26
C PRO A 217 5.66 15.00 0.72
N SER A 218 6.09 15.87 -0.20
CA SER A 218 6.82 17.09 0.19
C SER A 218 5.99 18.04 1.05
N ARG A 219 4.67 17.95 0.95
CA ARG A 219 3.67 18.70 1.71
C ARG A 219 2.85 17.82 2.64
N MET A 220 3.19 16.55 2.77
CA MET A 220 2.41 15.55 3.48
C MET A 220 0.95 15.55 3.07
N THR A 221 0.70 15.58 1.76
CA THR A 221 -0.64 15.61 1.17
C THR A 221 -1.03 14.22 0.71
N ILE A 222 -2.20 13.77 1.14
CA ILE A 222 -2.80 12.49 0.78
C ILE A 222 -4.08 12.71 -0.04
N HIS A 223 -4.52 11.66 -0.74
CA HIS A 223 -5.80 11.64 -1.42
C HIS A 223 -6.95 11.51 -0.41
N ASP A 224 -7.92 12.41 -0.46
CA ASP A 224 -9.13 12.40 0.37
C ASP A 224 -10.43 12.38 -0.44
N ASP A 225 -10.35 11.94 -1.63
CA ASP A 225 -11.31 11.98 -2.71
C ASP A 225 -12.58 11.17 -2.45
N TYR A 226 -12.47 10.07 -1.72
CA TYR A 226 -13.59 9.18 -1.44
C TYR A 226 -14.61 9.75 -0.46
N TYR A 227 -14.24 10.77 0.29
CA TYR A 227 -15.10 11.43 1.26
C TYR A 227 -15.95 12.55 0.69
N ASN A 228 -15.32 13.38 -0.14
CA ASN A 228 -15.93 14.58 -0.65
C ASN A 228 -16.68 14.34 -1.96
N GLY A 229 -16.62 13.11 -2.48
CA GLY A 229 -17.30 12.72 -3.71
C GLY A 229 -16.60 13.18 -4.99
N ASN A 230 -15.36 13.64 -4.89
CA ASN A 230 -14.55 14.10 -6.03
C ASN A 230 -13.57 13.03 -6.56
N TYR A 231 -13.60 11.84 -6.01
CA TYR A 231 -13.04 10.58 -6.53
C TYR A 231 -11.65 10.68 -7.18
N GLY A 232 -10.63 10.95 -6.38
CA GLY A 232 -9.26 11.03 -6.87
C GLY A 232 -8.75 12.44 -7.15
N VAL A 233 -9.55 13.46 -6.83
CA VAL A 233 -9.23 14.86 -7.15
C VAL A 233 -9.00 15.72 -5.90
N ASP A 234 -9.53 15.31 -4.75
CA ASP A 234 -9.35 16.05 -3.50
C ASP A 234 -8.15 15.55 -2.71
N TYR A 235 -7.54 16.47 -1.99
CA TYR A 235 -6.34 16.24 -1.21
C TYR A 235 -6.48 16.89 0.15
N ILE A 236 -5.89 16.28 1.16
CA ILE A 236 -5.71 16.87 2.49
C ILE A 236 -4.25 16.76 2.91
N SER A 237 -3.78 17.74 3.68
CA SER A 237 -2.47 17.65 4.33
C SER A 237 -2.63 17.06 5.73
N ILE A 238 -1.70 16.19 6.09
CA ILE A 238 -1.62 15.58 7.41
C ILE A 238 -0.28 15.92 8.05
N ASP A 239 -0.21 15.92 9.37
CA ASP A 239 0.98 16.19 10.15
C ASP A 239 1.44 15.00 11.01
N GLU A 240 0.66 13.94 10.99
CA GLU A 240 0.97 12.69 11.67
C GLU A 240 0.27 11.50 11.01
N MET A 241 0.85 10.33 11.20
CA MET A 241 0.21 9.04 10.96
C MET A 241 0.38 8.16 12.20
N TYR A 242 -0.40 7.11 12.29
CA TYR A 242 -0.34 6.17 13.41
C TYR A 242 0.05 4.79 12.92
N VAL A 243 0.95 4.14 13.64
CA VAL A 243 1.50 2.84 13.27
C VAL A 243 1.48 1.93 14.48
N GLY A 244 1.12 0.68 14.27
CA GLY A 244 1.15 -0.38 15.26
C GLY A 244 1.96 -1.58 14.80
N ILE A 245 2.12 -2.56 15.67
CA ILE A 245 2.72 -3.84 15.35
C ILE A 245 2.11 -4.94 16.21
N ALA A 246 1.85 -6.09 15.61
CA ALA A 246 1.43 -7.31 16.30
C ALA A 246 2.03 -8.55 15.63
N GLU A 247 2.18 -9.61 16.39
CA GLU A 247 2.80 -10.87 15.93
C GLU A 247 1.78 -11.97 15.70
N THR A 248 0.66 -11.94 16.41
CA THR A 248 -0.37 -12.98 16.36
C THR A 248 -1.76 -12.40 16.47
N GLU A 249 -2.75 -13.19 16.07
CA GLU A 249 -4.14 -12.93 16.42
C GLU A 249 -4.28 -12.85 17.95
N SER A 250 -4.92 -11.80 18.40
CA SER A 250 -5.26 -11.58 19.80
C SER A 250 -6.67 -11.02 19.88
N ASP A 251 -7.39 -11.35 20.96
CA ASP A 251 -8.66 -10.70 21.27
C ASP A 251 -8.47 -9.23 21.66
N ASP A 252 -7.26 -8.84 22.01
CA ASP A 252 -6.91 -7.47 22.34
C ASP A 252 -6.78 -6.60 21.08
N ARG A 253 -7.13 -5.33 21.23
CA ARG A 253 -6.94 -4.35 20.18
C ARG A 253 -5.45 -3.97 20.05
N ILE A 254 -4.97 -3.94 18.83
CA ILE A 254 -3.59 -3.49 18.53
C ILE A 254 -3.53 -1.97 18.72
N PRO A 255 -2.67 -1.47 19.62
CA PRO A 255 -2.46 -0.05 19.77
C PRO A 255 -1.65 0.50 18.59
N LEU A 256 -2.00 1.73 18.17
CA LEU A 256 -1.22 2.48 17.18
C LEU A 256 -0.67 3.75 17.81
N TYR A 257 0.55 4.11 17.45
CA TYR A 257 1.30 5.22 18.01
C TYR A 257 1.60 6.26 16.93
N ALA A 258 1.57 7.51 17.32
CA ALA A 258 1.78 8.62 16.40
C ALA A 258 3.24 8.67 15.89
N LYS A 259 3.38 8.89 14.61
CA LYS A 259 4.60 9.35 13.95
C LYS A 259 4.36 10.72 13.37
N GLU A 260 5.06 11.72 13.86
CA GLU A 260 5.01 13.07 13.30
C GLU A 260 5.58 13.08 11.87
N LEU A 261 4.86 13.76 10.98
CA LEU A 261 5.23 13.92 9.58
C LEU A 261 5.45 15.40 9.28
N LYS A 262 6.64 15.74 8.78
CA LYS A 262 7.00 17.09 8.37
C LYS A 262 7.38 17.10 6.91
N GLY A 263 6.66 17.88 6.13
CA GLY A 263 7.01 18.14 4.74
C GLY A 263 8.32 18.90 4.62
N TRP A 264 8.99 18.73 3.50
CA TRP A 264 10.28 19.40 3.21
C TRP A 264 10.16 20.54 2.20
N GLY A 265 8.94 20.90 1.79
CA GLY A 265 8.69 22.03 0.91
C GLY A 265 8.50 21.66 -0.58
N ASN A 266 8.62 22.65 -1.45
CA ASN A 266 8.12 22.60 -2.82
C ASN A 266 9.02 21.90 -3.85
N ASP A 267 10.22 21.49 -3.49
CA ASP A 267 11.16 20.89 -4.43
C ASP A 267 10.93 19.37 -4.56
N VAL A 268 9.87 19.01 -5.25
CA VAL A 268 9.54 17.60 -5.52
C VAL A 268 10.39 17.14 -6.71
N THR A 269 11.42 16.40 -6.44
CA THR A 269 12.05 15.54 -7.46
C THR A 269 11.39 14.17 -7.42
N TYR A 270 10.47 13.92 -8.33
CA TYR A 270 9.90 12.58 -8.50
C TYR A 270 10.99 11.68 -9.12
N HIS A 271 11.47 10.75 -8.32
CA HIS A 271 12.19 9.60 -8.84
C HIS A 271 11.22 8.42 -8.79
N GLU A 272 10.61 8.13 -9.92
CA GLU A 272 9.79 6.92 -10.04
C GLU A 272 10.67 5.70 -9.76
N ARG A 273 10.33 4.98 -8.72
CA ARG A 273 10.84 3.65 -8.52
C ARG A 273 10.17 2.74 -9.54
N LEU A 274 10.94 2.32 -10.54
CA LEU A 274 10.51 1.33 -11.50
C LEU A 274 10.39 -0.03 -10.77
N LYS A 275 9.19 -0.35 -10.31
CA LYS A 275 8.87 -1.69 -9.79
C LYS A 275 8.92 -2.72 -10.93
N SER A 276 8.95 -3.99 -10.59
CA SER A 276 8.84 -5.10 -11.55
C SER A 276 7.65 -4.93 -12.52
N SER A 277 6.56 -4.30 -12.06
CA SER A 277 5.42 -3.90 -12.90
C SER A 277 5.81 -3.04 -14.11
N TYR A 278 6.78 -2.16 -13.99
CA TYR A 278 7.25 -1.36 -15.12
C TYR A 278 7.91 -2.22 -16.20
N TYR A 279 8.74 -3.17 -15.80
CA TYR A 279 9.41 -4.07 -16.75
C TYR A 279 8.43 -5.03 -17.41
N VAL A 280 7.41 -5.48 -16.67
CA VAL A 280 6.31 -6.27 -17.22
C VAL A 280 5.52 -5.45 -18.25
N MET A 281 5.15 -4.22 -17.94
CA MET A 281 4.46 -3.35 -18.89
C MET A 281 5.33 -3.05 -20.12
N GLN A 282 6.61 -2.79 -19.93
CA GLN A 282 7.54 -2.50 -21.02
C GLN A 282 7.69 -3.70 -21.96
N SER A 283 7.77 -4.92 -21.43
CA SER A 283 7.84 -6.14 -22.26
C SER A 283 6.56 -6.36 -23.05
N MET A 284 5.40 -6.17 -22.42
CA MET A 284 4.10 -6.30 -23.08
C MET A 284 3.88 -5.27 -24.21
N TRP A 285 4.43 -4.06 -24.07
CA TRP A 285 4.35 -3.04 -25.13
C TRP A 285 5.27 -3.37 -26.30
N ARG A 286 6.50 -3.87 -26.04
CA ARG A 286 7.42 -4.29 -27.11
C ARG A 286 6.85 -5.43 -27.95
N GLU A 287 6.21 -6.41 -27.33
CA GLU A 287 5.56 -7.51 -28.04
C GLU A 287 4.38 -7.04 -28.92
N LYS A 288 3.73 -5.92 -28.59
CA LYS A 288 2.65 -5.33 -29.39
C LYS A 288 3.16 -4.50 -30.59
N ASP A 289 4.36 -3.97 -30.51
CA ASP A 289 4.94 -3.17 -31.61
C ASP A 289 5.63 -4.04 -32.67
N GLU A 290 5.91 -5.32 -32.37
CA GLU A 290 6.55 -6.29 -33.29
C GLU A 290 5.53 -7.23 -33.98
N GLY A 291 4.24 -7.11 -33.73
CA GLY A 291 3.13 -7.89 -34.31
C GLY A 291 2.22 -7.05 -35.18
#